data_345b0afeabf4c52b5f3e322837021881
#
_entry.id   345b0afeabf4c52b5f3e322837021881
#
_cell.length_a   1.000
_cell.length_b   1.000
_cell.length_c   1.000
_cell.angle_alpha   90.00
_cell.angle_beta   90.00
_cell.angle_gamma   90.00
#
_symmetry.space_group_name_H-M   'P 1'
#
loop_
_entity.id
_entity.type
_entity.pdbx_description
1 polymer ?
#
loop_
_entity_poly.entity_id
_entity_poly.type
_entity_poly.pdbx_seq_one_letter_code
_entity_poly.pdbx_strand_id
1 'polypeptide(L)'
;MATSYQVTATWILLLMYAAFILFFVIRGAMRTRSMQDYALGSINFSPYFVGLSLAAAMTSAATFVINPGLIANYGISGVLSFGLFFPLASVASLYILSKRFRKYGQTVKAVSLASWIGARYGSKPYSLFIAFLSVLLLTFIVLILVAITKVVASALYTNEISTLLVVVIFVFGYMMFGGANSMVYTNMIQAIIMVIVALILLGSGIPYLMDGWGTFMNKLALADPMLVKATNPNSPLFRDFFEIAFAQIIIGIAVVCQPHIITKSLLLKEETDVNKFLWTAIIIQLLFFSVVVTGLFARVEFPDLIYNGKKLTNDSIIPVYVVKVFSGGILPVAVGLLVIMGLISAGLSTLEGLIHSLSSSVYNDIIKPLSGKKLSLAENRQMLINRVIIVAMAVITFFMAKDQLLHPKLSVAILAQNGVYAYFSIIFIPILLGIFYPGTPANIPFRASVIAAITHFSIYYLLPVLHTRLGFSFGWFGKYLQGDVRNPAIAASTAILLSFAYAMLALYRQRAHIKVKAS
;
A
#
# COMPACT_ATOMS: atom_id res chain seq x y z
N MET A 1 -0.34 6.13 32.14
CA MET A 1 -0.64 7.44 31.52
C MET A 1 0.69 8.07 31.15
N ALA A 2 0.82 8.62 29.92
CA ALA A 2 2.02 9.40 29.60
C ALA A 2 2.09 10.59 30.55
N THR A 3 3.28 10.96 30.97
CA THR A 3 3.49 12.15 31.78
C THR A 3 3.22 13.39 30.93
N SER A 4 2.82 14.51 31.56
CA SER A 4 2.65 15.80 30.87
C SER A 4 3.88 16.17 30.01
N TYR A 5 5.06 15.79 30.46
CA TYR A 5 6.31 15.94 29.72
C TYR A 5 6.35 15.14 28.41
N GLN A 6 5.88 13.90 28.40
CA GLN A 6 5.84 13.06 27.19
C GLN A 6 4.91 13.63 26.14
N VAL A 7 3.73 14.08 26.53
CA VAL A 7 2.76 14.72 25.62
C VAL A 7 3.32 15.99 25.02
N THR A 8 3.94 16.85 25.84
CA THR A 8 4.58 18.11 25.39
C THR A 8 5.72 17.82 24.41
N ALA A 9 6.60 16.85 24.73
CA ALA A 9 7.69 16.45 23.86
C ALA A 9 7.17 15.89 22.53
N THR A 10 6.08 15.11 22.53
CA THR A 10 5.42 14.62 21.32
C THR A 10 4.91 15.78 20.46
N TRP A 11 4.25 16.78 21.04
CA TRP A 11 3.79 17.96 20.31
C TRP A 11 4.93 18.71 19.65
N ILE A 12 6.00 18.99 20.39
CA ILE A 12 7.19 19.69 19.87
C ILE A 12 7.77 18.92 18.69
N LEU A 13 7.95 17.60 18.83
CA LEU A 13 8.51 16.75 17.79
C LEU A 13 7.65 16.73 16.53
N LEU A 14 6.33 16.58 16.68
CA LEU A 14 5.39 16.58 15.54
C LEU A 14 5.36 17.93 14.83
N LEU A 15 5.40 19.04 15.56
CA LEU A 15 5.48 20.38 14.97
C LEU A 15 6.79 20.60 14.21
N MET A 16 7.93 20.16 14.79
CA MET A 16 9.23 20.21 14.10
C MET A 16 9.22 19.36 12.83
N TYR A 17 8.66 18.15 12.90
CA TYR A 17 8.55 17.27 11.76
C TYR A 17 7.63 17.85 10.66
N ALA A 18 6.49 18.42 11.04
CA ALA A 18 5.59 19.10 10.12
C ALA A 18 6.27 20.30 9.44
N ALA A 19 6.99 21.14 10.21
CA ALA A 19 7.75 22.26 9.66
C ALA A 19 8.83 21.80 8.68
N PHE A 20 9.49 20.70 8.97
CA PHE A 20 10.50 20.10 8.12
C PHE A 20 9.93 19.58 6.80
N ILE A 21 8.79 18.88 6.84
CA ILE A 21 8.06 18.45 5.63
C ILE A 21 7.68 19.68 4.79
N LEU A 22 7.06 20.69 5.41
CA LEU A 22 6.63 21.90 4.73
C LEU A 22 7.79 22.63 4.06
N PHE A 23 8.98 22.65 4.66
CA PHE A 23 10.18 23.22 4.03
C PHE A 23 10.48 22.58 2.66
N PHE A 24 10.49 21.24 2.56
CA PHE A 24 10.71 20.55 1.29
C PHE A 24 9.56 20.71 0.32
N VAL A 25 8.33 20.74 0.83
CA VAL A 25 7.15 20.98 0.00
C VAL A 25 7.21 22.37 -0.64
N ILE A 26 7.51 23.42 0.12
CA ILE A 26 7.64 24.78 -0.41
C ILE A 26 8.77 24.85 -1.44
N ARG A 27 9.93 24.24 -1.14
CA ARG A 27 11.06 24.20 -2.07
C ARG A 27 10.73 23.45 -3.37
N GLY A 28 9.99 22.34 -3.28
CA GLY A 28 9.51 21.59 -4.44
C GLY A 28 8.45 22.34 -5.24
N ALA A 29 7.50 22.97 -4.54
CA ALA A 29 6.44 23.78 -5.15
C ALA A 29 6.97 24.94 -6.00
N MET A 30 8.04 25.62 -5.55
CA MET A 30 8.68 26.69 -6.31
C MET A 30 9.25 26.21 -7.66
N ARG A 31 9.51 24.92 -7.83
CA ARG A 31 10.02 24.30 -9.06
C ARG A 31 8.95 23.62 -9.90
N THR A 32 7.72 23.55 -9.42
CA THR A 32 6.59 22.89 -10.09
C THR A 32 5.77 23.96 -10.82
N ARG A 33 5.91 24.05 -12.13
CA ARG A 33 5.27 25.09 -12.97
C ARG A 33 4.15 24.53 -13.85
N SER A 34 4.13 23.21 -14.10
CA SER A 34 3.19 22.55 -15.01
C SER A 34 2.61 21.27 -14.37
N MET A 35 1.53 20.75 -14.96
CA MET A 35 1.00 19.44 -14.57
C MET A 35 1.99 18.30 -14.86
N GLN A 36 2.85 18.45 -15.87
CA GLN A 36 3.92 17.49 -16.16
C GLN A 36 5.00 17.55 -15.06
N ASP A 37 5.41 18.74 -14.61
CA ASP A 37 6.33 18.88 -13.47
C ASP A 37 5.72 18.32 -12.18
N TYR A 38 4.41 18.53 -11.98
CA TYR A 38 3.71 17.95 -10.85
C TYR A 38 3.74 16.41 -10.87
N ALA A 39 3.49 15.80 -12.04
CA ALA A 39 3.39 14.34 -12.18
C ALA A 39 4.76 13.62 -12.22
N LEU A 40 5.75 14.16 -12.95
CA LEU A 40 7.03 13.50 -13.21
C LEU A 40 8.24 14.20 -12.59
N GLY A 41 8.05 15.41 -12.08
CA GLY A 41 9.14 16.26 -11.60
C GLY A 41 9.97 16.87 -12.72
N SER A 42 10.57 18.02 -12.41
CA SER A 42 11.51 18.73 -13.30
C SER A 42 12.98 18.51 -12.91
N ILE A 43 13.22 17.96 -11.70
CA ILE A 43 14.55 17.78 -11.11
C ILE A 43 15.15 16.46 -11.57
N ASN A 44 16.48 16.43 -11.76
CA ASN A 44 17.22 15.17 -11.92
C ASN A 44 17.55 14.60 -10.55
N PHE A 45 16.87 13.54 -10.16
CA PHE A 45 17.04 12.92 -8.86
C PHE A 45 18.14 11.85 -8.88
N SER A 46 18.91 11.75 -7.78
CA SER A 46 19.81 10.61 -7.58
C SER A 46 19.01 9.29 -7.55
N PRO A 47 19.50 8.23 -8.20
CA PRO A 47 18.84 6.92 -8.20
C PRO A 47 18.66 6.35 -6.78
N TYR A 48 19.57 6.66 -5.87
CA TYR A 48 19.47 6.25 -4.45
C TYR A 48 18.30 6.95 -3.75
N PHE A 49 18.06 8.24 -4.03
CA PHE A 49 16.95 8.99 -3.45
C PHE A 49 15.60 8.47 -3.96
N VAL A 50 15.52 8.19 -5.26
CA VAL A 50 14.32 7.59 -5.84
C VAL A 50 14.11 6.18 -5.30
N GLY A 51 15.18 5.40 -5.08
CA GLY A 51 15.12 4.07 -4.48
C GLY A 51 14.59 4.08 -3.04
N LEU A 52 15.11 4.97 -2.20
CA LEU A 52 14.61 5.19 -0.85
C LEU A 52 13.14 5.64 -0.86
N SER A 53 12.81 6.60 -1.74
CA SER A 53 11.44 7.07 -1.93
C SER A 53 10.50 5.94 -2.37
N LEU A 54 10.97 4.99 -3.20
CA LEU A 54 10.18 3.84 -3.61
C LEU A 54 9.95 2.89 -2.43
N ALA A 55 11.02 2.55 -1.69
CA ALA A 55 10.91 1.68 -0.52
C ALA A 55 9.92 2.24 0.52
N ALA A 56 10.00 3.54 0.80
CA ALA A 56 9.05 4.21 1.69
C ALA A 56 7.60 4.13 1.17
N ALA A 57 7.38 4.36 -0.14
CA ALA A 57 6.04 4.34 -0.72
C ALA A 57 5.43 2.93 -0.83
N MET A 58 6.27 1.88 -0.95
CA MET A 58 5.83 0.49 -0.92
C MET A 58 5.52 0.00 0.50
N THR A 59 6.01 0.70 1.52
CA THR A 59 5.91 0.33 2.92
C THR A 59 4.99 1.31 3.63
N SER A 60 3.74 0.93 3.75
CA SER A 60 2.72 1.78 4.37
C SER A 60 2.66 1.58 5.90
N ALA A 61 1.82 2.38 6.55
CA ALA A 61 1.43 2.14 7.94
C ALA A 61 0.88 0.72 8.17
N ALA A 62 0.35 0.07 7.13
CA ALA A 62 -0.06 -1.33 7.22
C ALA A 62 1.10 -2.25 7.60
N THR A 63 2.29 -2.06 7.02
CA THR A 63 3.47 -2.90 7.29
C THR A 63 4.01 -2.71 8.71
N PHE A 64 4.00 -1.48 9.23
CA PHE A 64 4.57 -1.14 10.54
C PHE A 64 3.59 -1.25 11.70
N VAL A 65 2.27 -1.17 11.44
CA VAL A 65 1.25 -1.10 12.50
C VAL A 65 0.24 -2.24 12.39
N ILE A 66 -0.38 -2.40 11.22
CA ILE A 66 -1.54 -3.27 11.05
C ILE A 66 -1.13 -4.74 10.90
N ASN A 67 -0.17 -5.02 10.01
CA ASN A 67 0.31 -6.39 9.80
C ASN A 67 0.95 -6.99 11.07
N PRO A 68 1.82 -6.28 11.82
CA PRO A 68 2.27 -6.77 13.11
C PRO A 68 1.12 -6.98 14.11
N GLY A 69 0.09 -6.13 14.12
CA GLY A 69 -1.11 -6.37 14.93
C GLY A 69 -1.86 -7.66 14.57
N LEU A 70 -1.97 -7.98 13.28
CA LEU A 70 -2.50 -9.27 12.82
C LEU A 70 -1.60 -10.44 13.23
N ILE A 71 -0.28 -10.28 13.19
CA ILE A 71 0.68 -11.30 13.63
C ILE A 71 0.59 -11.51 15.15
N ALA A 72 0.37 -10.47 15.93
CA ALA A 72 0.11 -10.63 17.37
C ALA A 72 -1.13 -11.49 17.66
N ASN A 73 -2.14 -11.46 16.79
CA ASN A 73 -3.33 -12.30 16.92
C ASN A 73 -3.13 -13.73 16.40
N TYR A 74 -2.37 -13.92 15.31
CA TYR A 74 -2.34 -15.18 14.56
C TYR A 74 -0.97 -15.85 14.47
N GLY A 75 0.08 -15.22 15.02
CA GLY A 75 1.40 -15.82 15.20
C GLY A 75 2.20 -16.06 13.93
N ILE A 76 2.92 -17.18 13.92
CA ILE A 76 3.89 -17.58 12.87
C ILE A 76 3.23 -17.67 11.49
N SER A 77 1.97 -18.10 11.40
CA SER A 77 1.25 -18.17 10.12
C SER A 77 1.20 -16.81 9.41
N GLY A 78 1.02 -15.71 10.17
CA GLY A 78 1.08 -14.34 9.64
C GLY A 78 2.49 -13.90 9.27
N VAL A 79 3.52 -14.33 10.03
CA VAL A 79 4.93 -14.06 9.68
C VAL A 79 5.30 -14.72 8.36
N LEU A 80 4.91 -15.98 8.14
CA LEU A 80 5.15 -16.68 6.87
C LEU A 80 4.48 -15.96 5.70
N SER A 81 3.26 -15.50 5.90
CA SER A 81 2.48 -14.82 4.86
C SER A 81 3.04 -13.43 4.52
N PHE A 82 3.10 -12.51 5.50
CA PHE A 82 3.45 -11.11 5.31
C PHE A 82 4.94 -10.79 5.47
N GLY A 83 5.71 -11.67 6.14
CA GLY A 83 7.14 -11.49 6.35
C GLY A 83 8.01 -12.28 5.38
N LEU A 84 7.48 -13.34 4.71
CA LEU A 84 8.26 -14.20 3.83
C LEU A 84 7.68 -14.24 2.41
N PHE A 85 6.52 -14.89 2.20
CA PHE A 85 6.03 -15.17 0.84
C PHE A 85 5.68 -13.91 0.05
N PHE A 86 4.92 -13.00 0.65
CA PHE A 86 4.57 -11.73 0.02
C PHE A 86 5.79 -10.85 -0.31
N PRO A 87 6.75 -10.60 0.61
CA PRO A 87 7.92 -9.79 0.34
C PRO A 87 8.80 -10.36 -0.76
N LEU A 88 9.12 -11.65 -0.73
CA LEU A 88 9.96 -12.28 -1.73
C LEU A 88 9.36 -12.17 -3.14
N ALA A 89 8.06 -12.40 -3.26
CA ALA A 89 7.35 -12.27 -4.53
C ALA A 89 7.34 -10.80 -5.02
N SER A 90 7.12 -9.84 -4.10
CA SER A 90 7.05 -8.42 -4.46
C SER A 90 8.39 -7.85 -4.91
N VAL A 91 9.51 -8.18 -4.25
CA VAL A 91 10.82 -7.68 -4.66
C VAL A 91 11.29 -8.31 -5.97
N ALA A 92 11.00 -9.60 -6.21
CA ALA A 92 11.26 -10.26 -7.49
C ALA A 92 10.49 -9.59 -8.63
N SER A 93 9.20 -9.34 -8.41
CA SER A 93 8.34 -8.65 -9.37
C SER A 93 8.78 -7.21 -9.61
N LEU A 94 9.15 -6.48 -8.55
CA LEU A 94 9.66 -5.12 -8.65
C LEU A 94 10.86 -5.03 -9.61
N TYR A 95 11.82 -5.93 -9.44
CA TYR A 95 13.00 -5.96 -10.30
C TYR A 95 12.64 -6.22 -11.77
N ILE A 96 11.78 -7.19 -12.02
CA ILE A 96 11.43 -7.64 -13.38
C ILE A 96 10.54 -6.62 -14.10
N LEU A 97 9.47 -6.15 -13.44
CA LEU A 97 8.46 -5.31 -14.09
C LEU A 97 8.90 -3.85 -14.24
N SER A 98 9.50 -3.24 -13.19
CA SER A 98 9.79 -1.81 -13.19
C SER A 98 10.80 -1.42 -14.27
N LYS A 99 11.80 -2.25 -14.52
CA LYS A 99 12.83 -2.01 -15.53
C LYS A 99 12.22 -1.91 -16.94
N ARG A 100 11.36 -2.85 -17.30
CA ARG A 100 10.72 -2.91 -18.62
C ARG A 100 9.57 -1.91 -18.75
N PHE A 101 8.80 -1.70 -17.69
CA PHE A 101 7.76 -0.67 -17.65
C PHE A 101 8.32 0.71 -17.92
N ARG A 102 9.45 1.07 -17.28
CA ARG A 102 10.14 2.33 -17.48
C ARG A 102 10.57 2.52 -18.94
N LYS A 103 11.22 1.53 -19.53
CA LYS A 103 11.75 1.62 -20.90
C LYS A 103 10.66 2.04 -21.89
N TYR A 104 9.49 1.42 -21.84
CA TYR A 104 8.37 1.80 -22.71
C TYR A 104 7.75 3.14 -22.29
N GLY A 105 7.56 3.39 -20.99
CA GLY A 105 6.97 4.61 -20.46
C GLY A 105 7.75 5.87 -20.83
N GLN A 106 9.07 5.81 -20.87
CA GLN A 106 9.94 6.90 -21.35
C GLN A 106 9.71 7.19 -22.84
N THR A 107 9.56 6.15 -23.67
CA THR A 107 9.32 6.30 -25.12
C THR A 107 8.01 7.03 -25.40
N VAL A 108 6.94 6.74 -24.65
CA VAL A 108 5.60 7.34 -24.85
C VAL A 108 5.32 8.54 -23.95
N LYS A 109 6.29 8.95 -23.14
CA LYS A 109 6.16 10.06 -22.17
C LYS A 109 4.90 9.91 -21.28
N ALA A 110 4.64 8.70 -20.80
CA ALA A 110 3.51 8.42 -19.95
C ALA A 110 3.62 9.17 -18.61
N VAL A 111 2.56 9.84 -18.20
CA VAL A 111 2.46 10.60 -16.94
C VAL A 111 1.68 9.84 -15.85
N SER A 112 0.99 8.78 -16.22
CA SER A 112 0.19 7.93 -15.33
C SER A 112 0.19 6.48 -15.84
N LEU A 113 -0.27 5.55 -14.99
CA LEU A 113 -0.44 4.15 -15.39
C LEU A 113 -1.53 3.99 -16.44
N ALA A 114 -2.64 4.73 -16.34
CA ALA A 114 -3.73 4.68 -17.30
C ALA A 114 -3.29 5.21 -18.68
N SER A 115 -2.52 6.32 -18.72
CA SER A 115 -1.94 6.83 -19.96
C SER A 115 -0.92 5.87 -20.58
N TRP A 116 -0.14 5.15 -19.75
CA TRP A 116 0.77 4.10 -20.21
C TRP A 116 0.02 2.97 -20.93
N ILE A 117 -1.08 2.48 -20.33
CA ILE A 117 -1.92 1.42 -20.92
C ILE A 117 -2.59 1.94 -22.21
N GLY A 118 -3.14 3.16 -22.18
CA GLY A 118 -3.75 3.78 -23.34
C GLY A 118 -2.81 3.91 -24.53
N ALA A 119 -1.58 4.37 -24.30
CA ALA A 119 -0.54 4.49 -25.31
C ALA A 119 -0.07 3.12 -25.80
N ARG A 120 0.09 2.15 -24.86
CA ARG A 120 0.58 0.81 -25.17
C ARG A 120 -0.35 0.02 -26.09
N TYR A 121 -1.65 0.21 -25.94
CA TYR A 121 -2.67 -0.53 -26.70
C TYR A 121 -3.40 0.33 -27.75
N GLY A 122 -3.03 1.59 -27.91
CA GLY A 122 -3.67 2.51 -28.84
C GLY A 122 -5.16 2.76 -28.53
N SER A 123 -5.59 2.66 -27.27
CA SER A 123 -7.00 2.67 -26.88
C SER A 123 -7.30 3.69 -25.78
N LYS A 124 -7.91 4.82 -26.18
CA LYS A 124 -8.39 5.85 -25.23
C LYS A 124 -9.49 5.34 -24.30
N PRO A 125 -10.51 4.56 -24.77
CA PRO A 125 -11.51 3.99 -23.85
C PRO A 125 -10.90 3.08 -22.79
N TYR A 126 -9.86 2.32 -23.14
CA TYR A 126 -9.18 1.46 -22.18
C TYR A 126 -8.41 2.27 -21.12
N SER A 127 -7.71 3.33 -21.55
CA SER A 127 -7.09 4.28 -20.61
C SER A 127 -8.11 4.83 -19.62
N LEU A 128 -9.26 5.30 -20.12
CA LEU A 128 -10.35 5.86 -19.31
C LEU A 128 -10.91 4.82 -18.32
N PHE A 129 -11.12 3.58 -18.75
CA PHE A 129 -11.56 2.48 -17.89
C PHE A 129 -10.59 2.24 -16.71
N ILE A 130 -9.29 2.18 -16.98
CA ILE A 130 -8.27 2.01 -15.94
C ILE A 130 -8.21 3.23 -15.01
N ALA A 131 -8.37 4.43 -15.54
CA ALA A 131 -8.39 5.66 -14.74
C ALA A 131 -9.58 5.68 -13.76
N PHE A 132 -10.78 5.28 -14.19
CA PHE A 132 -11.93 5.15 -13.29
C PHE A 132 -11.70 4.11 -12.20
N LEU A 133 -11.09 2.97 -12.53
CA LEU A 133 -10.77 1.94 -11.54
C LEU A 133 -9.78 2.41 -10.49
N SER A 134 -8.93 3.40 -10.79
CA SER A 134 -7.98 3.94 -9.82
C SER A 134 -8.66 4.56 -8.58
N VAL A 135 -9.95 4.92 -8.66
CA VAL A 135 -10.77 5.39 -7.53
C VAL A 135 -10.84 4.33 -6.40
N LEU A 136 -10.70 3.05 -6.72
CA LEU A 136 -10.60 1.98 -5.70
C LEU A 136 -9.45 2.19 -4.72
N LEU A 137 -8.40 2.92 -5.11
CA LEU A 137 -7.26 3.26 -4.25
C LEU A 137 -7.63 4.23 -3.11
N LEU A 138 -8.80 4.90 -3.15
CA LEU A 138 -9.30 5.69 -2.02
C LEU A 138 -9.44 4.84 -0.76
N THR A 139 -9.76 3.56 -0.88
CA THR A 139 -9.85 2.65 0.27
C THR A 139 -8.49 2.49 0.97
N PHE A 140 -7.39 2.55 0.23
CA PHE A 140 -6.05 2.49 0.80
C PHE A 140 -5.66 3.81 1.48
N ILE A 141 -6.06 4.94 0.91
CA ILE A 141 -5.92 6.26 1.56
C ILE A 141 -6.63 6.25 2.92
N VAL A 142 -7.86 5.72 2.98
CA VAL A 142 -8.65 5.59 4.23
C VAL A 142 -7.90 4.76 5.28
N LEU A 143 -7.35 3.60 4.90
CA LEU A 143 -6.56 2.76 5.81
C LEU A 143 -5.40 3.54 6.44
N ILE A 144 -4.64 4.24 5.61
CA ILE A 144 -3.46 4.96 6.06
C ILE A 144 -3.86 6.13 6.97
N LEU A 145 -4.92 6.88 6.62
CA LEU A 145 -5.46 7.95 7.46
C LEU A 145 -5.87 7.43 8.84
N VAL A 146 -6.59 6.30 8.90
CA VAL A 146 -6.99 5.68 10.18
C VAL A 146 -5.76 5.25 10.97
N ALA A 147 -4.77 4.61 10.34
CA ALA A 147 -3.57 4.16 11.01
C ALA A 147 -2.75 5.33 11.58
N ILE A 148 -2.50 6.38 10.80
CA ILE A 148 -1.81 7.60 11.27
C ILE A 148 -2.60 8.24 12.41
N THR A 149 -3.92 8.37 12.25
CA THR A 149 -4.80 8.95 13.27
C THR A 149 -4.67 8.22 14.60
N LYS A 150 -4.71 6.90 14.61
CA LYS A 150 -4.57 6.09 15.83
C LYS A 150 -3.20 6.23 16.47
N VAL A 151 -2.13 6.27 15.66
CA VAL A 151 -0.76 6.50 16.17
C VAL A 151 -0.65 7.87 16.85
N VAL A 152 -1.11 8.93 16.17
CA VAL A 152 -1.04 10.30 16.68
C VAL A 152 -1.95 10.49 17.90
N ALA A 153 -3.21 10.02 17.82
CA ALA A 153 -4.18 10.14 18.92
C ALA A 153 -3.71 9.39 20.17
N SER A 154 -3.13 8.18 20.01
CA SER A 154 -2.55 7.42 21.13
C SER A 154 -1.35 8.13 21.76
N ALA A 155 -0.48 8.75 20.95
CA ALA A 155 0.71 9.45 21.43
C ALA A 155 0.39 10.77 22.13
N LEU A 156 -0.65 11.47 21.67
CA LEU A 156 -1.06 12.78 22.19
C LEU A 156 -2.22 12.73 23.18
N TYR A 157 -2.83 11.56 23.37
CA TYR A 157 -4.07 11.39 24.18
C TYR A 157 -5.22 12.29 23.70
N THR A 158 -5.35 12.45 22.37
CA THR A 158 -6.37 13.30 21.74
C THR A 158 -7.54 12.48 21.19
N ASN A 159 -8.65 13.15 20.90
CA ASN A 159 -9.80 12.52 20.24
C ASN A 159 -9.44 12.13 18.80
N GLU A 160 -9.76 10.89 18.41
CA GLU A 160 -9.44 10.35 17.09
C GLU A 160 -10.05 11.17 15.93
N ILE A 161 -11.28 11.67 16.08
CA ILE A 161 -11.96 12.42 15.00
C ILE A 161 -11.31 13.80 14.79
N SER A 162 -10.98 14.49 15.88
CA SER A 162 -10.25 15.77 15.80
C SER A 162 -8.86 15.57 15.20
N THR A 163 -8.18 14.52 15.61
CA THR A 163 -6.85 14.15 15.08
C THR A 163 -6.95 13.81 13.59
N LEU A 164 -7.96 13.04 13.16
CA LEU A 164 -8.20 12.74 11.75
C LEU A 164 -8.37 14.02 10.93
N LEU A 165 -9.16 14.98 11.43
CA LEU A 165 -9.37 16.25 10.73
C LEU A 165 -8.05 17.01 10.52
N VAL A 166 -7.23 17.11 11.57
CA VAL A 166 -5.93 17.78 11.50
C VAL A 166 -5.00 17.07 10.52
N VAL A 167 -4.93 15.73 10.56
CA VAL A 167 -4.11 14.93 9.65
C VAL A 167 -4.54 15.13 8.20
N VAL A 168 -5.86 15.07 7.92
CA VAL A 168 -6.38 15.27 6.56
C VAL A 168 -6.07 16.67 6.05
N ILE A 169 -6.35 17.71 6.82
CA ILE A 169 -6.07 19.10 6.43
C ILE A 169 -4.57 19.28 6.16
N PHE A 170 -3.72 18.76 7.02
CA PHE A 170 -2.27 18.88 6.87
C PHE A 170 -1.78 18.19 5.60
N VAL A 171 -2.09 16.88 5.43
CA VAL A 171 -1.51 16.10 4.34
C VAL A 171 -2.06 16.51 2.98
N PHE A 172 -3.38 16.60 2.84
CA PHE A 172 -3.98 17.03 1.57
C PHE A 172 -3.65 18.50 1.27
N GLY A 173 -3.54 19.34 2.31
CA GLY A 173 -3.16 20.74 2.19
C GLY A 173 -1.78 20.92 1.55
N TYR A 174 -0.75 20.25 2.05
CA TYR A 174 0.57 20.39 1.44
C TYR A 174 0.69 19.66 0.08
N MET A 175 -0.05 18.55 -0.13
CA MET A 175 -0.03 17.83 -1.40
C MET A 175 -0.62 18.62 -2.56
N MET A 176 -1.48 19.60 -2.31
CA MET A 176 -1.96 20.53 -3.35
C MET A 176 -0.83 21.31 -4.04
N PHE A 177 0.30 21.48 -3.37
CA PHE A 177 1.42 22.30 -3.85
C PHE A 177 2.68 21.49 -4.18
N GLY A 178 2.86 20.33 -3.55
CA GLY A 178 4.11 19.57 -3.56
C GLY A 178 4.46 18.94 -4.92
N GLY A 179 3.69 18.00 -5.38
CA GLY A 179 4.00 17.21 -6.58
C GLY A 179 5.26 16.32 -6.44
N ALA A 180 5.72 15.75 -7.56
CA ALA A 180 6.86 14.83 -7.61
C ALA A 180 8.17 15.45 -7.12
N ASN A 181 8.38 16.78 -7.36
CA ASN A 181 9.59 17.49 -6.95
C ASN A 181 9.80 17.52 -5.42
N SER A 182 8.73 17.61 -4.64
CA SER A 182 8.79 17.56 -3.16
C SER A 182 8.73 16.13 -2.64
N MET A 183 7.85 15.30 -3.21
CA MET A 183 7.58 13.94 -2.76
C MET A 183 8.83 13.05 -2.71
N VAL A 184 9.76 13.18 -3.66
CA VAL A 184 11.00 12.37 -3.64
C VAL A 184 11.86 12.71 -2.43
N TYR A 185 11.98 13.99 -2.06
CA TYR A 185 12.76 14.41 -0.90
C TYR A 185 12.07 14.06 0.41
N THR A 186 10.76 14.33 0.53
CA THR A 186 10.01 13.97 1.75
C THR A 186 10.06 12.46 1.99
N ASN A 187 9.78 11.65 0.97
CA ASN A 187 9.80 10.20 1.09
C ASN A 187 11.22 9.64 1.35
N MET A 188 12.27 10.25 0.80
CA MET A 188 13.65 9.86 1.12
C MET A 188 13.95 10.02 2.61
N ILE A 189 13.59 11.17 3.18
CA ILE A 189 13.80 11.45 4.61
C ILE A 189 12.95 10.53 5.47
N GLN A 190 11.69 10.35 5.10
CA GLN A 190 10.79 9.40 5.74
C GLN A 190 11.40 7.98 5.71
N ALA A 191 11.98 7.55 4.59
CA ALA A 191 12.67 6.27 4.48
C ALA A 191 13.84 6.15 5.46
N ILE A 192 14.66 7.20 5.62
CA ILE A 192 15.78 7.20 6.56
C ILE A 192 15.28 7.04 8.01
N ILE A 193 14.25 7.81 8.38
CA ILE A 193 13.62 7.68 9.70
C ILE A 193 13.07 6.25 9.88
N MET A 194 12.38 5.72 8.88
CA MET A 194 11.82 4.37 8.90
C MET A 194 12.90 3.28 9.04
N VAL A 195 14.06 3.44 8.42
CA VAL A 195 15.20 2.51 8.59
C VAL A 195 15.66 2.47 10.05
N ILE A 196 15.87 3.62 10.65
CA ILE A 196 16.26 3.71 12.07
C ILE A 196 15.20 3.06 12.95
N VAL A 197 13.93 3.37 12.70
CA VAL A 197 12.80 2.83 13.46
C VAL A 197 12.61 1.34 13.25
N ALA A 198 12.82 0.84 12.03
CA ALA A 198 12.81 -0.61 11.77
C ALA A 198 13.85 -1.36 12.62
N LEU A 199 15.07 -0.81 12.70
CA LEU A 199 16.13 -1.39 13.55
C LEU A 199 15.78 -1.32 15.04
N ILE A 200 15.18 -0.23 15.50
CA ILE A 200 14.72 -0.08 16.91
C ILE A 200 13.61 -1.10 17.22
N LEU A 201 12.62 -1.22 16.35
CA LEU A 201 11.49 -2.15 16.54
C LEU A 201 11.97 -3.61 16.53
N LEU A 202 12.87 -3.98 15.63
CA LEU A 202 13.48 -5.32 15.63
C LEU A 202 14.33 -5.54 16.89
N GLY A 203 15.11 -4.52 17.29
CA GLY A 203 15.92 -4.56 18.49
C GLY A 203 15.09 -4.65 19.77
N SER A 204 13.86 -4.13 19.79
CA SER A 204 12.95 -4.23 20.95
C SER A 204 12.58 -5.67 21.29
N GLY A 205 12.78 -6.61 20.38
CA GLY A 205 12.58 -8.04 20.60
C GLY A 205 13.73 -8.75 21.32
N ILE A 206 14.92 -8.14 21.38
CA ILE A 206 16.12 -8.78 21.97
C ILE A 206 15.85 -9.27 23.40
N PRO A 207 15.26 -8.50 24.32
CA PRO A 207 14.99 -8.98 25.68
C PRO A 207 14.14 -10.25 25.76
N TYR A 208 13.19 -10.41 24.80
CA TYR A 208 12.34 -11.60 24.75
C TYR A 208 13.07 -12.85 24.20
N LEU A 209 14.18 -12.65 23.49
CA LEU A 209 14.99 -13.70 22.85
C LEU A 209 16.22 -14.09 23.68
N MET A 210 16.56 -13.35 24.74
CA MET A 210 17.76 -13.60 25.57
C MET A 210 17.76 -14.98 26.21
N ASP A 211 16.58 -15.49 26.61
CA ASP A 211 16.43 -16.83 27.18
C ASP A 211 16.40 -17.95 26.11
N GLY A 212 16.66 -17.60 24.85
CA GLY A 212 16.69 -18.50 23.70
C GLY A 212 15.35 -18.63 22.96
N TRP A 213 15.47 -19.03 21.69
CA TRP A 213 14.32 -19.17 20.78
C TRP A 213 13.23 -20.12 21.29
N GLY A 214 13.64 -21.25 21.91
CA GLY A 214 12.69 -22.23 22.46
C GLY A 214 11.81 -21.64 23.57
N THR A 215 12.41 -20.87 24.48
CA THR A 215 11.69 -20.18 25.56
C THR A 215 10.71 -19.14 25.01
N PHE A 216 11.14 -18.38 23.99
CA PHE A 216 10.26 -17.43 23.31
C PHE A 216 9.04 -18.10 22.67
N MET A 217 9.27 -19.21 21.94
CA MET A 217 8.17 -19.97 21.33
C MET A 217 7.25 -20.59 22.36
N ASN A 218 7.77 -21.04 23.50
CA ASN A 218 6.96 -21.55 24.60
C ASN A 218 6.08 -20.44 25.22
N LYS A 219 6.60 -19.21 25.41
CA LYS A 219 5.79 -18.07 25.87
C LYS A 219 4.62 -17.78 24.92
N LEU A 220 4.83 -17.86 23.62
CA LEU A 220 3.76 -17.72 22.62
C LEU A 220 2.76 -18.87 22.68
N ALA A 221 3.24 -20.11 22.80
CA ALA A 221 2.39 -21.30 22.87
C ALA A 221 1.50 -21.32 24.13
N LEU A 222 2.01 -20.77 25.26
CA LEU A 222 1.24 -20.61 26.50
C LEU A 222 0.11 -19.56 26.36
N ALA A 223 0.34 -18.51 25.58
CA ALA A 223 -0.70 -17.52 25.30
C ALA A 223 -1.79 -18.07 24.36
N ASP A 224 -1.40 -18.81 23.32
CA ASP A 224 -2.27 -19.55 22.42
C ASP A 224 -1.42 -20.56 21.60
N PRO A 225 -1.71 -21.89 21.71
CA PRO A 225 -0.99 -22.92 20.95
C PRO A 225 -1.00 -22.73 19.42
N MET A 226 -1.98 -22.01 18.86
CA MET A 226 -2.06 -21.73 17.43
C MET A 226 -1.02 -20.70 16.95
N LEU A 227 -0.48 -19.87 17.85
CA LEU A 227 0.51 -18.83 17.51
C LEU A 227 1.83 -19.39 16.98
N VAL A 228 2.20 -20.60 17.38
CA VAL A 228 3.44 -21.26 16.98
C VAL A 228 3.27 -22.19 15.78
N LYS A 229 2.06 -22.32 15.26
CA LYS A 229 1.77 -23.15 14.09
C LYS A 229 2.00 -22.40 12.78
N ALA A 230 2.43 -23.14 11.75
CA ALA A 230 2.60 -22.60 10.40
C ALA A 230 1.28 -22.20 9.74
N THR A 231 0.17 -22.77 10.18
CA THR A 231 -1.20 -22.44 9.76
C THR A 231 -2.04 -22.16 10.97
N ASN A 232 -3.04 -21.28 10.86
CA ASN A 232 -3.96 -20.96 11.95
C ASN A 232 -5.41 -20.99 11.45
N PRO A 233 -6.13 -22.11 11.62
CA PRO A 233 -7.52 -22.28 11.19
C PRO A 233 -8.50 -21.24 11.76
N ASN A 234 -8.17 -20.64 12.91
CA ASN A 234 -8.97 -19.59 13.54
C ASN A 234 -8.77 -18.22 12.90
N SER A 235 -7.76 -18.07 12.04
CA SER A 235 -7.51 -16.83 11.33
C SER A 235 -8.40 -16.70 10.10
N PRO A 236 -8.97 -15.51 9.81
CA PRO A 236 -9.65 -15.28 8.54
C PRO A 236 -8.70 -15.10 7.35
N LEU A 237 -7.37 -15.02 7.59
CA LEU A 237 -6.35 -14.68 6.58
C LEU A 237 -5.24 -15.73 6.43
N PHE A 238 -5.08 -16.65 7.39
CA PHE A 238 -3.92 -17.54 7.46
C PHE A 238 -4.34 -18.98 7.81
N ARG A 239 -5.49 -19.45 7.29
CA ARG A 239 -6.07 -20.76 7.62
C ARG A 239 -5.23 -21.94 7.15
N ASP A 240 -4.60 -21.79 5.98
CA ASP A 240 -3.85 -22.85 5.31
C ASP A 240 -2.79 -22.27 4.34
N PHE A 241 -1.98 -23.14 3.74
CA PHE A 241 -0.93 -22.73 2.81
C PHE A 241 -1.44 -22.14 1.49
N PHE A 242 -2.69 -22.38 1.11
CA PHE A 242 -3.29 -21.71 -0.03
C PHE A 242 -3.41 -20.20 0.22
N GLU A 243 -3.84 -19.78 1.42
CA GLU A 243 -3.89 -18.37 1.82
C GLU A 243 -2.49 -17.81 2.12
N ILE A 244 -1.67 -18.55 2.89
CA ILE A 244 -0.40 -18.07 3.43
C ILE A 244 0.67 -17.93 2.34
N ALA A 245 0.78 -18.93 1.45
CA ALA A 245 1.83 -18.98 0.44
C ALA A 245 1.28 -18.67 -0.95
N PHE A 246 0.37 -19.49 -1.47
CA PHE A 246 -0.04 -19.40 -2.87
C PHE A 246 -0.70 -18.06 -3.21
N ALA A 247 -1.73 -17.66 -2.47
CA ALA A 247 -2.39 -16.38 -2.72
C ALA A 247 -1.44 -15.21 -2.50
N GLN A 248 -0.61 -15.23 -1.46
CA GLN A 248 0.32 -14.14 -1.16
C GLN A 248 1.46 -14.00 -2.17
N ILE A 249 1.94 -15.09 -2.75
CA ILE A 249 2.91 -15.02 -3.86
C ILE A 249 2.28 -14.31 -5.06
N ILE A 250 1.06 -14.69 -5.46
CA ILE A 250 0.38 -14.05 -6.59
C ILE A 250 0.12 -12.57 -6.32
N ILE A 251 -0.34 -12.22 -5.11
CA ILE A 251 -0.55 -10.85 -4.69
C ILE A 251 0.76 -10.07 -4.66
N GLY A 252 1.84 -10.66 -4.10
CA GLY A 252 3.16 -10.04 -4.07
C GLY A 252 3.70 -9.73 -5.47
N ILE A 253 3.48 -10.62 -6.45
CA ILE A 253 3.83 -10.35 -7.85
C ILE A 253 3.05 -9.17 -8.42
N ALA A 254 1.75 -9.08 -8.13
CA ALA A 254 0.87 -8.08 -8.73
C ALA A 254 0.90 -6.72 -8.02
N VAL A 255 1.30 -6.67 -6.73
CA VAL A 255 1.28 -5.43 -5.92
C VAL A 255 2.11 -4.29 -6.51
N VAL A 256 3.18 -4.62 -7.23
CA VAL A 256 4.05 -3.65 -7.91
C VAL A 256 3.31 -2.84 -8.98
N CYS A 257 2.23 -3.38 -9.52
CA CYS A 257 1.41 -2.72 -10.53
C CYS A 257 0.57 -1.56 -9.99
N GLN A 258 0.67 -1.22 -8.70
CA GLN A 258 0.05 -0.01 -8.17
C GLN A 258 0.69 1.25 -8.77
N PRO A 259 -0.11 2.28 -9.14
CA PRO A 259 0.40 3.42 -9.89
C PRO A 259 1.50 4.18 -9.12
N HIS A 260 1.33 4.43 -7.82
CA HIS A 260 2.32 5.12 -6.99
C HIS A 260 3.62 4.33 -6.77
N ILE A 261 3.66 3.04 -7.13
CA ILE A 261 4.85 2.18 -7.08
C ILE A 261 5.54 2.17 -8.44
N ILE A 262 4.87 1.60 -9.45
CA ILE A 262 5.50 1.32 -10.75
C ILE A 262 5.89 2.58 -11.51
N THR A 263 5.11 3.67 -11.37
CA THR A 263 5.41 4.94 -12.06
C THR A 263 6.62 5.68 -11.46
N LYS A 264 7.07 5.35 -10.23
CA LYS A 264 8.30 5.95 -9.68
C LYS A 264 9.53 5.63 -10.53
N SER A 265 9.54 4.53 -11.25
CA SER A 265 10.60 4.22 -12.21
C SER A 265 10.69 5.24 -13.36
N LEU A 266 9.61 5.97 -13.66
CA LEU A 266 9.57 7.02 -14.70
C LEU A 266 10.28 8.31 -14.26
N LEU A 267 10.54 8.50 -12.96
CA LEU A 267 11.26 9.66 -12.43
C LEU A 267 12.76 9.63 -12.75
N LEU A 268 13.30 8.48 -13.11
CA LEU A 268 14.70 8.31 -13.51
C LEU A 268 14.90 8.73 -14.96
N LYS A 269 15.88 9.60 -15.22
CA LYS A 269 16.21 10.05 -16.58
C LYS A 269 17.08 9.06 -17.32
N GLU A 270 18.07 8.45 -16.64
CA GLU A 270 19.06 7.56 -17.27
C GLU A 270 18.74 6.07 -17.04
N GLU A 271 19.06 5.24 -18.06
CA GLU A 271 18.83 3.79 -17.97
C GLU A 271 19.87 3.11 -17.05
N THR A 272 21.07 3.64 -16.98
CA THR A 272 22.18 3.17 -16.13
C THR A 272 21.85 3.21 -14.64
N ASP A 273 20.99 4.14 -14.24
CA ASP A 273 20.60 4.36 -12.84
C ASP A 273 19.52 3.39 -12.33
N VAL A 274 18.85 2.67 -13.23
CA VAL A 274 17.73 1.81 -12.86
C VAL A 274 18.15 0.68 -11.91
N ASN A 275 19.32 0.09 -12.12
CA ASN A 275 19.81 -0.98 -11.24
C ASN A 275 20.13 -0.45 -9.83
N LYS A 276 20.78 0.72 -9.72
CA LYS A 276 21.09 1.35 -8.42
C LYS A 276 19.79 1.65 -7.65
N PHE A 277 18.81 2.23 -8.34
CA PHE A 277 17.48 2.50 -7.83
C PHE A 277 16.78 1.23 -7.31
N LEU A 278 16.75 0.15 -8.12
CA LEU A 278 16.06 -1.08 -7.76
C LEU A 278 16.72 -1.80 -6.58
N TRP A 279 18.07 -1.93 -6.58
CA TRP A 279 18.77 -2.58 -5.47
C TRP A 279 18.63 -1.80 -4.18
N THR A 280 18.70 -0.47 -4.22
CA THR A 280 18.43 0.37 -3.03
C THR A 280 17.02 0.10 -2.50
N ALA A 281 16.02 0.13 -3.37
CA ALA A 281 14.65 -0.12 -2.97
C ALA A 281 14.45 -1.52 -2.38
N ILE A 282 15.00 -2.56 -3.01
CA ILE A 282 14.86 -3.96 -2.60
C ILE A 282 15.46 -4.21 -1.21
N ILE A 283 16.71 -3.76 -0.98
CA ILE A 283 17.40 -3.98 0.30
C ILE A 283 16.62 -3.32 1.45
N ILE A 284 16.22 -2.07 1.26
CA ILE A 284 15.46 -1.33 2.27
C ILE A 284 14.06 -1.93 2.46
N GLN A 285 13.43 -2.38 1.37
CA GLN A 285 12.10 -3.01 1.43
C GLN A 285 12.12 -4.32 2.24
N LEU A 286 13.13 -5.16 2.08
CA LEU A 286 13.27 -6.38 2.87
C LEU A 286 13.42 -6.08 4.36
N LEU A 287 14.22 -5.05 4.72
CA LEU A 287 14.31 -4.59 6.11
C LEU A 287 12.94 -4.14 6.63
N PHE A 288 12.18 -3.37 5.86
CA PHE A 288 10.87 -2.89 6.29
C PHE A 288 9.86 -4.02 6.48
N PHE A 289 9.85 -5.01 5.60
CA PHE A 289 8.95 -6.17 5.75
C PHE A 289 9.33 -7.05 6.95
N SER A 290 10.60 -7.09 7.38
CA SER A 290 10.99 -7.85 8.57
C SER A 290 10.39 -7.30 9.86
N VAL A 291 10.00 -6.00 9.90
CA VAL A 291 9.40 -5.35 11.07
C VAL A 291 8.10 -6.03 11.51
N VAL A 292 7.42 -6.76 10.63
CA VAL A 292 6.17 -7.46 10.98
C VAL A 292 6.35 -8.46 12.14
N VAL A 293 7.58 -8.95 12.37
CA VAL A 293 7.91 -9.84 13.50
C VAL A 293 7.65 -9.19 14.86
N THR A 294 7.66 -7.84 14.94
CA THR A 294 7.33 -7.12 16.19
C THR A 294 5.94 -7.47 16.74
N GLY A 295 5.04 -7.97 15.90
CA GLY A 295 3.76 -8.51 16.35
C GLY A 295 3.91 -9.68 17.32
N LEU A 296 4.91 -10.55 17.15
CA LEU A 296 5.18 -11.64 18.09
C LEU A 296 5.70 -11.10 19.42
N PHE A 297 6.54 -10.04 19.40
CA PHE A 297 7.04 -9.40 20.61
C PHE A 297 5.87 -8.74 21.38
N ALA A 298 4.99 -8.05 20.66
CA ALA A 298 3.80 -7.46 21.24
C ALA A 298 2.86 -8.51 21.85
N ARG A 299 2.77 -9.71 21.26
CA ARG A 299 1.95 -10.81 21.83
C ARG A 299 2.56 -11.35 23.13
N VAL A 300 3.89 -11.45 23.22
CA VAL A 300 4.57 -11.85 24.47
C VAL A 300 4.39 -10.78 25.55
N GLU A 301 4.43 -9.48 25.19
CA GLU A 301 4.18 -8.38 26.14
C GLU A 301 2.71 -8.31 26.60
N PHE A 302 1.77 -8.67 25.73
CA PHE A 302 0.33 -8.68 26.00
C PHE A 302 -0.26 -10.06 25.68
N PRO A 303 -0.09 -11.08 26.57
CA PRO A 303 -0.53 -12.45 26.28
C PRO A 303 -2.03 -12.56 25.95
N ASP A 304 -2.89 -11.78 26.61
CA ASP A 304 -4.35 -11.77 26.40
C ASP A 304 -4.80 -10.64 25.46
N LEU A 305 -3.87 -9.87 24.89
CA LEU A 305 -4.15 -8.66 24.10
C LEU A 305 -5.04 -7.66 24.84
N ILE A 306 -4.83 -7.52 26.16
CA ILE A 306 -5.53 -6.57 27.04
C ILE A 306 -4.51 -5.57 27.61
N TYR A 307 -4.85 -4.29 27.59
CA TYR A 307 -4.09 -3.24 28.23
C TYR A 307 -5.02 -2.27 28.96
N ASN A 308 -4.73 -1.99 30.24
CA ASN A 308 -5.55 -1.16 31.12
C ASN A 308 -7.04 -1.59 31.13
N GLY A 309 -7.31 -2.90 31.17
CA GLY A 309 -8.67 -3.47 31.19
C GLY A 309 -9.42 -3.39 29.84
N LYS A 310 -8.80 -2.92 28.79
CA LYS A 310 -9.40 -2.84 27.45
C LYS A 310 -8.74 -3.82 26.49
N LYS A 311 -9.57 -4.54 25.71
CA LYS A 311 -9.08 -5.40 24.63
C LYS A 311 -8.49 -4.56 23.51
N LEU A 312 -7.27 -4.90 23.08
CA LEU A 312 -6.59 -4.22 22.00
C LEU A 312 -7.15 -4.66 20.64
N THR A 313 -7.44 -3.69 19.78
CA THR A 313 -7.76 -3.95 18.36
C THR A 313 -6.49 -4.13 17.56
N ASN A 314 -6.55 -4.82 16.41
CA ASN A 314 -5.39 -5.05 15.52
C ASN A 314 -4.56 -3.78 15.27
N ASP A 315 -5.23 -2.66 15.06
CA ASP A 315 -4.60 -1.38 14.71
C ASP A 315 -4.01 -0.65 15.94
N SER A 316 -4.37 -1.05 17.16
CA SER A 316 -3.92 -0.43 18.42
C SER A 316 -2.78 -1.19 19.10
N ILE A 317 -2.55 -2.47 18.75
CA ILE A 317 -1.57 -3.33 19.41
C ILE A 317 -0.17 -2.70 19.35
N ILE A 318 0.31 -2.33 18.17
CA ILE A 318 1.66 -1.79 18.01
C ILE A 318 1.83 -0.39 18.60
N PRO A 319 0.91 0.58 18.38
CA PRO A 319 0.98 1.86 19.09
C PRO A 319 1.08 1.70 20.62
N VAL A 320 0.27 0.82 21.21
CA VAL A 320 0.29 0.55 22.65
C VAL A 320 1.58 -0.16 23.08
N TYR A 321 2.07 -1.12 22.29
CA TYR A 321 3.36 -1.79 22.51
C TYR A 321 4.51 -0.78 22.59
N VAL A 322 4.59 0.13 21.62
CA VAL A 322 5.63 1.17 21.59
C VAL A 322 5.56 2.05 22.83
N VAL A 323 4.39 2.53 23.21
CA VAL A 323 4.21 3.35 24.41
C VAL A 323 4.62 2.59 25.70
N LYS A 324 4.30 1.30 25.77
CA LYS A 324 4.61 0.46 26.94
C LYS A 324 6.11 0.16 27.05
N VAL A 325 6.72 -0.31 25.97
CA VAL A 325 8.13 -0.78 25.96
C VAL A 325 9.11 0.40 26.07
N PHE A 326 8.78 1.54 25.46
CA PHE A 326 9.61 2.73 25.50
C PHE A 326 9.15 3.75 26.57
N SER A 327 8.62 3.26 27.70
CA SER A 327 8.32 4.05 28.90
C SER A 327 9.42 3.86 29.96
N GLY A 328 9.55 4.80 30.89
CA GLY A 328 10.41 4.61 32.07
C GLY A 328 11.78 5.28 31.99
N GLY A 329 11.80 6.57 31.63
CA GLY A 329 13.02 7.39 31.62
C GLY A 329 13.12 8.28 30.38
N ILE A 330 14.06 9.23 30.40
CA ILE A 330 14.20 10.22 29.32
C ILE A 330 14.62 9.55 28.01
N LEU A 331 15.62 8.67 28.04
CA LEU A 331 16.15 8.00 26.84
C LEU A 331 15.14 7.05 26.19
N PRO A 332 14.49 6.11 26.91
CA PRO A 332 13.42 5.30 26.32
C PRO A 332 12.29 6.14 25.73
N VAL A 333 11.85 7.20 26.39
CA VAL A 333 10.83 8.11 25.86
C VAL A 333 11.28 8.77 24.56
N ALA A 334 12.51 9.25 24.45
CA ALA A 334 13.05 9.83 23.22
C ALA A 334 13.07 8.80 22.08
N VAL A 335 13.46 7.55 22.37
CA VAL A 335 13.39 6.44 21.40
C VAL A 335 11.95 6.15 20.99
N GLY A 336 11.00 6.09 21.92
CA GLY A 336 9.57 5.90 21.65
C GLY A 336 9.00 7.00 20.76
N LEU A 337 9.37 8.25 21.00
CA LEU A 337 8.98 9.38 20.15
C LEU A 337 9.54 9.25 18.72
N LEU A 338 10.78 8.81 18.57
CA LEU A 338 11.37 8.52 17.25
C LEU A 338 10.62 7.40 16.54
N VAL A 339 10.22 6.35 17.28
CA VAL A 339 9.40 5.26 16.72
C VAL A 339 8.05 5.78 16.24
N ILE A 340 7.36 6.61 17.02
CA ILE A 340 6.10 7.25 16.62
C ILE A 340 6.28 8.05 15.32
N MET A 341 7.37 8.83 15.21
CA MET A 341 7.70 9.53 13.96
C MET A 341 7.87 8.56 12.77
N GLY A 342 8.53 7.42 12.96
CA GLY A 342 8.70 6.43 11.92
C GLY A 342 7.39 5.79 11.47
N LEU A 343 6.49 5.50 12.42
CA LEU A 343 5.16 4.98 12.10
C LEU A 343 4.33 5.99 11.29
N ILE A 344 4.40 7.27 11.66
CA ILE A 344 3.77 8.36 10.91
C ILE A 344 4.41 8.50 9.52
N SER A 345 5.75 8.46 9.45
CA SER A 345 6.50 8.54 8.20
C SER A 345 6.12 7.42 7.23
N ALA A 346 5.94 6.19 7.72
CA ALA A 346 5.49 5.05 6.91
C ALA A 346 4.10 5.27 6.31
N GLY A 347 3.20 5.91 7.05
CA GLY A 347 1.90 6.29 6.54
C GLY A 347 1.99 7.42 5.52
N LEU A 348 2.67 8.52 5.87
CA LEU A 348 2.75 9.72 5.04
C LEU A 348 3.38 9.45 3.68
N SER A 349 4.46 8.67 3.62
CA SER A 349 5.18 8.35 2.37
C SER A 349 4.31 7.64 1.34
N THR A 350 3.45 6.74 1.78
CA THR A 350 2.50 6.04 0.91
C THR A 350 1.31 6.92 0.57
N LEU A 351 0.80 7.69 1.54
CA LEU A 351 -0.33 8.61 1.35
C LEU A 351 0.00 9.69 0.32
N GLU A 352 1.20 10.29 0.40
CA GLU A 352 1.71 11.23 -0.60
C GLU A 352 1.72 10.62 -2.01
N GLY A 353 2.25 9.40 -2.14
CA GLY A 353 2.29 8.69 -3.42
C GLY A 353 0.90 8.37 -3.99
N LEU A 354 -0.05 7.97 -3.14
CA LEU A 354 -1.43 7.68 -3.55
C LEU A 354 -2.18 8.96 -3.97
N ILE A 355 -2.13 10.02 -3.17
CA ILE A 355 -2.76 11.31 -3.49
C ILE A 355 -2.21 11.85 -4.80
N HIS A 356 -0.88 11.86 -4.94
CA HIS A 356 -0.19 12.33 -6.14
C HIS A 356 -0.59 11.55 -7.39
N SER A 357 -0.51 10.21 -7.35
CA SER A 357 -0.80 9.37 -8.51
C SER A 357 -2.28 9.39 -8.89
N LEU A 358 -3.17 9.38 -7.89
CA LEU A 358 -4.62 9.39 -8.15
C LEU A 358 -5.10 10.75 -8.66
N SER A 359 -4.67 11.85 -8.04
CA SER A 359 -5.05 13.19 -8.51
C SER A 359 -4.55 13.46 -9.93
N SER A 360 -3.30 13.06 -10.24
CA SER A 360 -2.73 13.17 -11.58
C SER A 360 -3.48 12.33 -12.61
N SER A 361 -3.89 11.11 -12.25
CA SER A 361 -4.66 10.23 -13.14
C SER A 361 -6.07 10.77 -13.37
N VAL A 362 -6.77 11.22 -12.34
CA VAL A 362 -8.10 11.83 -12.47
C VAL A 362 -8.06 13.05 -13.38
N TYR A 363 -7.05 13.91 -13.22
CA TYR A 363 -6.91 15.06 -14.11
C TYR A 363 -6.56 14.65 -15.54
N ASN A 364 -5.46 13.92 -15.75
CA ASN A 364 -4.92 13.66 -17.08
C ASN A 364 -5.72 12.64 -17.89
N ASP A 365 -6.30 11.63 -17.21
CA ASP A 365 -6.89 10.47 -17.88
C ASP A 365 -8.42 10.47 -17.85
N ILE A 366 -9.06 11.27 -16.97
CA ILE A 366 -10.53 11.41 -16.90
C ILE A 366 -10.95 12.80 -17.36
N ILE A 367 -10.58 13.87 -16.63
CA ILE A 367 -11.13 15.20 -16.86
C ILE A 367 -10.68 15.77 -18.21
N LYS A 368 -9.36 15.74 -18.47
CA LYS A 368 -8.80 16.29 -19.71
C LYS A 368 -9.35 15.62 -20.98
N PRO A 369 -9.45 14.28 -21.09
CA PRO A 369 -10.05 13.63 -22.25
C PRO A 369 -11.55 13.88 -22.42
N LEU A 370 -12.31 13.94 -21.31
CA LEU A 370 -13.77 14.16 -21.36
C LEU A 370 -14.13 15.61 -21.68
N SER A 371 -13.26 16.57 -21.38
CA SER A 371 -13.48 18.01 -21.66
C SER A 371 -13.32 18.38 -23.14
N GLY A 372 -12.84 17.46 -23.98
CA GLY A 372 -12.65 17.66 -25.43
C GLY A 372 -11.52 18.65 -25.79
N LYS A 373 -11.34 18.90 -27.09
CA LYS A 373 -10.27 19.79 -27.62
C LYS A 373 -10.41 21.27 -27.18
N LYS A 374 -11.55 21.67 -26.60
CA LYS A 374 -11.81 23.05 -26.16
C LYS A 374 -11.02 23.48 -24.92
N LEU A 375 -10.39 22.55 -24.19
CA LEU A 375 -9.67 22.85 -22.96
C LEU A 375 -8.13 22.81 -23.11
N SER A 376 -7.56 23.59 -24.04
CA SER A 376 -6.16 24.03 -23.90
C SER A 376 -6.10 25.09 -22.77
N LEU A 377 -6.38 24.63 -21.52
CA LEU A 377 -6.32 25.52 -20.37
C LEU A 377 -4.90 25.98 -20.13
N ALA A 378 -4.74 27.26 -19.78
CA ALA A 378 -3.50 27.77 -19.21
C ALA A 378 -3.06 26.87 -18.04
N GLU A 379 -1.76 26.66 -17.87
CA GLU A 379 -1.21 25.72 -16.88
C GLU A 379 -1.70 26.00 -15.45
N ASN A 380 -1.87 27.27 -15.10
CA ASN A 380 -2.46 27.67 -13.82
C ASN A 380 -3.86 27.09 -13.57
N ARG A 381 -4.70 27.03 -14.61
CA ARG A 381 -6.04 26.41 -14.49
C ARG A 381 -5.96 24.90 -14.38
N GLN A 382 -5.01 24.26 -15.06
CA GLN A 382 -4.78 22.82 -14.92
C GLN A 382 -4.38 22.47 -13.48
N MET A 383 -3.46 23.24 -12.90
CA MET A 383 -3.04 23.09 -11.51
C MET A 383 -4.18 23.36 -10.53
N LEU A 384 -5.04 24.36 -10.80
CA LEU A 384 -6.21 24.63 -9.97
C LEU A 384 -7.19 23.45 -9.96
N ILE A 385 -7.49 22.87 -11.12
CA ILE A 385 -8.34 21.68 -11.22
C ILE A 385 -7.75 20.52 -10.41
N ASN A 386 -6.44 20.27 -10.52
CA ASN A 386 -5.79 19.23 -9.73
C ASN A 386 -5.92 19.48 -8.22
N ARG A 387 -5.80 20.73 -7.76
CA ARG A 387 -6.04 21.09 -6.35
C ARG A 387 -7.47 20.81 -5.91
N VAL A 388 -8.46 21.14 -6.76
CA VAL A 388 -9.89 20.84 -6.48
C VAL A 388 -10.11 19.33 -6.37
N ILE A 389 -9.47 18.52 -7.23
CA ILE A 389 -9.52 17.06 -7.15
C ILE A 389 -8.97 16.59 -5.80
N ILE A 390 -7.82 17.12 -5.35
CA ILE A 390 -7.21 16.76 -4.08
C ILE A 390 -8.14 17.12 -2.89
N VAL A 391 -8.80 18.29 -2.93
CA VAL A 391 -9.79 18.68 -1.92
C VAL A 391 -10.98 17.72 -1.92
N ALA A 392 -11.51 17.35 -3.10
CA ALA A 392 -12.61 16.40 -3.19
C ALA A 392 -12.20 15.02 -2.61
N MET A 393 -10.98 14.55 -2.92
CA MET A 393 -10.44 13.32 -2.31
C MET A 393 -10.33 13.44 -0.78
N ALA A 394 -9.87 14.59 -0.25
CA ALA A 394 -9.78 14.84 1.19
C ALA A 394 -11.13 14.70 1.87
N VAL A 395 -12.18 15.31 1.31
CA VAL A 395 -13.54 15.25 1.86
C VAL A 395 -14.08 13.82 1.85
N ILE A 396 -13.97 13.13 0.71
CA ILE A 396 -14.46 11.76 0.58
C ILE A 396 -13.74 10.83 1.57
N THR A 397 -12.42 10.89 1.62
CA THR A 397 -11.62 10.00 2.48
C THR A 397 -11.75 10.33 3.96
N PHE A 398 -11.99 11.60 4.31
CA PHE A 398 -12.31 12.00 5.68
C PHE A 398 -13.59 11.32 6.18
N PHE A 399 -14.69 11.41 5.41
CA PHE A 399 -15.95 10.79 5.83
C PHE A 399 -15.85 9.25 5.87
N MET A 400 -15.17 8.63 4.92
CA MET A 400 -14.93 7.19 4.95
C MET A 400 -14.07 6.77 6.15
N ALA A 401 -13.00 7.51 6.47
CA ALA A 401 -12.14 7.23 7.60
C ALA A 401 -12.85 7.46 8.95
N LYS A 402 -13.67 8.54 9.03
CA LYS A 402 -14.51 8.81 10.20
C LYS A 402 -15.49 7.66 10.46
N ASP A 403 -16.15 7.13 9.43
CA ASP A 403 -17.06 5.99 9.59
C ASP A 403 -16.32 4.76 10.09
N GLN A 404 -15.11 4.48 9.57
CA GLN A 404 -14.27 3.37 10.04
C GLN A 404 -13.79 3.52 11.50
N LEU A 405 -13.57 4.74 11.97
CA LEU A 405 -13.19 5.00 13.37
C LEU A 405 -14.38 4.83 14.32
N LEU A 406 -15.58 5.28 13.91
CA LEU A 406 -16.80 5.22 14.72
C LEU A 406 -17.46 3.83 14.71
N HIS A 407 -17.42 3.13 13.58
CA HIS A 407 -18.10 1.86 13.35
C HIS A 407 -17.15 0.81 12.74
N PRO A 408 -16.16 0.32 13.49
CA PRO A 408 -15.17 -0.62 12.96
C PRO A 408 -15.81 -2.02 12.73
N LYS A 409 -16.66 -2.15 11.71
CA LYS A 409 -17.32 -3.42 11.33
C LYS A 409 -16.35 -4.41 10.68
N LEU A 410 -15.34 -3.90 9.98
CA LEU A 410 -14.26 -4.67 9.37
C LEU A 410 -12.95 -4.06 9.85
N SER A 411 -11.89 -4.89 10.02
CA SER A 411 -10.56 -4.31 10.11
C SER A 411 -10.34 -3.38 8.92
N VAL A 412 -9.89 -2.15 9.17
CA VAL A 412 -9.60 -1.17 8.12
C VAL A 412 -8.66 -1.76 7.07
N ALA A 413 -7.78 -2.68 7.48
CA ALA A 413 -6.91 -3.44 6.58
C ALA A 413 -7.69 -4.22 5.52
N ILE A 414 -8.76 -4.90 5.88
CA ILE A 414 -9.54 -5.73 4.95
C ILE A 414 -10.31 -4.87 3.93
N LEU A 415 -10.90 -3.75 4.39
CA LEU A 415 -11.54 -2.80 3.49
C LEU A 415 -10.55 -2.28 2.44
N ALA A 416 -9.37 -1.86 2.88
CA ALA A 416 -8.36 -1.32 2.00
C ALA A 416 -7.78 -2.37 1.06
N GLN A 417 -7.45 -3.55 1.60
CA GLN A 417 -6.94 -4.65 0.78
C GLN A 417 -7.94 -5.04 -0.32
N ASN A 418 -9.24 -5.08 -0.02
CA ASN A 418 -10.24 -5.41 -1.02
C ASN A 418 -10.21 -4.45 -2.22
N GLY A 419 -10.20 -3.14 -1.99
CA GLY A 419 -10.14 -2.14 -3.07
C GLY A 419 -8.82 -2.16 -3.84
N VAL A 420 -7.69 -2.19 -3.12
CA VAL A 420 -6.34 -2.21 -3.72
C VAL A 420 -6.09 -3.50 -4.48
N TYR A 421 -6.50 -4.65 -3.92
CA TYR A 421 -6.32 -5.96 -4.55
C TYR A 421 -7.19 -6.10 -5.79
N ALA A 422 -8.43 -5.58 -5.77
CA ALA A 422 -9.26 -5.48 -6.96
C ALA A 422 -8.54 -4.68 -8.05
N TYR A 423 -8.04 -3.49 -7.72
CA TYR A 423 -7.37 -2.62 -8.67
C TYR A 423 -6.17 -3.30 -9.35
N PHE A 424 -5.19 -3.78 -8.60
CA PHE A 424 -4.01 -4.34 -9.23
C PHE A 424 -4.26 -5.72 -9.88
N SER A 425 -5.24 -6.51 -9.42
CA SER A 425 -5.61 -7.75 -10.11
C SER A 425 -6.15 -7.49 -11.52
N ILE A 426 -6.89 -6.38 -11.71
CA ILE A 426 -7.46 -5.98 -13.00
C ILE A 426 -6.38 -5.46 -13.96
N ILE A 427 -5.38 -4.73 -13.45
CA ILE A 427 -4.36 -4.10 -14.27
C ILE A 427 -3.11 -4.97 -14.48
N PHE A 428 -2.94 -6.04 -13.72
CA PHE A 428 -1.74 -6.88 -13.79
C PHE A 428 -1.52 -7.48 -15.18
N ILE A 429 -2.53 -8.11 -15.73
CA ILE A 429 -2.43 -8.76 -17.06
C ILE A 429 -2.15 -7.76 -18.19
N PRO A 430 -2.83 -6.59 -18.28
CA PRO A 430 -2.44 -5.56 -19.25
C PRO A 430 -0.99 -5.11 -19.13
N ILE A 431 -0.47 -4.92 -17.93
CA ILE A 431 0.93 -4.53 -17.73
C ILE A 431 1.85 -5.67 -18.17
N LEU A 432 1.57 -6.90 -17.77
CA LEU A 432 2.36 -8.08 -18.12
C LEU A 432 2.44 -8.27 -19.64
N LEU A 433 1.28 -8.25 -20.32
CA LEU A 433 1.21 -8.38 -21.78
C LEU A 433 1.88 -7.19 -22.48
N GLY A 434 1.66 -5.97 -21.96
CA GLY A 434 2.27 -4.77 -22.49
C GLY A 434 3.80 -4.80 -22.43
N ILE A 435 4.35 -5.42 -21.42
CA ILE A 435 5.81 -5.52 -21.21
C ILE A 435 6.41 -6.67 -22.03
N PHE A 436 5.80 -7.87 -22.01
CA PHE A 436 6.42 -9.11 -22.51
C PHE A 436 5.93 -9.56 -23.87
N TYR A 437 4.75 -9.09 -24.31
CA TYR A 437 4.12 -9.50 -25.57
C TYR A 437 3.81 -8.28 -26.46
N PRO A 438 4.84 -7.68 -27.11
CA PRO A 438 4.63 -6.57 -28.03
C PRO A 438 3.74 -7.04 -29.21
N GLY A 439 2.83 -6.17 -29.65
CA GLY A 439 1.88 -6.49 -30.72
C GLY A 439 0.59 -7.15 -30.26
N THR A 440 0.39 -7.37 -28.97
CA THR A 440 -0.92 -7.85 -28.44
C THR A 440 -2.01 -6.81 -28.73
N PRO A 441 -3.12 -7.19 -29.42
CA PRO A 441 -4.22 -6.28 -29.69
C PRO A 441 -4.98 -5.92 -28.42
N ALA A 442 -5.52 -4.69 -28.36
CA ALA A 442 -6.14 -4.12 -27.15
C ALA A 442 -7.30 -4.94 -26.57
N ASN A 443 -8.03 -5.70 -27.42
CA ASN A 443 -9.18 -6.48 -27.00
C ASN A 443 -8.81 -7.63 -26.04
N ILE A 444 -7.62 -8.22 -26.16
CA ILE A 444 -7.19 -9.32 -25.28
C ILE A 444 -6.95 -8.81 -23.85
N PRO A 445 -6.07 -7.82 -23.59
CA PRO A 445 -5.84 -7.32 -22.23
C PRO A 445 -7.08 -6.62 -21.66
N PHE A 446 -7.91 -5.97 -22.48
CA PHE A 446 -9.15 -5.36 -22.02
C PHE A 446 -10.14 -6.42 -21.49
N ARG A 447 -10.38 -7.51 -22.24
CA ARG A 447 -11.22 -8.62 -21.77
C ARG A 447 -10.63 -9.30 -20.53
N ALA A 448 -9.31 -9.46 -20.47
CA ALA A 448 -8.64 -9.98 -19.27
C ALA A 448 -8.90 -9.10 -18.04
N SER A 449 -8.86 -7.77 -18.20
CA SER A 449 -9.22 -6.81 -17.13
C SER A 449 -10.67 -6.96 -16.69
N VAL A 450 -11.61 -7.11 -17.64
CA VAL A 450 -13.03 -7.30 -17.32
C VAL A 450 -13.26 -8.64 -16.59
N ILE A 451 -12.62 -9.72 -17.04
CA ILE A 451 -12.69 -11.04 -16.38
C ILE A 451 -12.15 -10.91 -14.94
N ALA A 452 -11.00 -10.26 -14.75
CA ALA A 452 -10.44 -10.05 -13.41
C ALA A 452 -11.39 -9.27 -12.50
N ALA A 453 -12.01 -8.19 -13.01
CA ALA A 453 -12.98 -7.39 -12.25
C ALA A 453 -14.19 -8.22 -11.83
N ILE A 454 -14.84 -8.90 -12.80
CA ILE A 454 -16.01 -9.76 -12.53
C ILE A 454 -15.64 -10.85 -11.53
N THR A 455 -14.52 -11.53 -11.71
CA THR A 455 -14.07 -12.61 -10.83
C THR A 455 -13.83 -12.10 -9.40
N HIS A 456 -13.07 -11.00 -9.24
CA HIS A 456 -12.76 -10.46 -7.92
C HIS A 456 -14.02 -10.10 -7.16
N PHE A 457 -14.90 -9.29 -7.76
CA PHE A 457 -16.12 -8.85 -7.09
C PHE A 457 -17.14 -9.98 -6.89
N SER A 458 -17.21 -10.94 -7.80
CA SER A 458 -18.05 -12.11 -7.61
C SER A 458 -17.59 -12.98 -6.44
N ILE A 459 -16.29 -13.29 -6.34
CA ILE A 459 -15.76 -14.10 -5.23
C ILE A 459 -15.88 -13.37 -3.90
N TYR A 460 -15.66 -12.05 -3.87
CA TYR A 460 -15.67 -11.32 -2.61
C TYR A 460 -17.08 -10.97 -2.13
N TYR A 461 -18.04 -10.70 -3.02
CA TYR A 461 -19.39 -10.25 -2.66
C TYR A 461 -20.50 -11.23 -3.02
N LEU A 462 -20.52 -11.73 -4.26
CA LEU A 462 -21.62 -12.56 -4.76
C LEU A 462 -21.60 -13.98 -4.21
N LEU A 463 -20.48 -14.71 -4.35
CA LEU A 463 -20.38 -16.10 -3.90
C LEU A 463 -20.64 -16.29 -2.41
N PRO A 464 -20.19 -15.40 -1.50
CA PRO A 464 -20.55 -15.49 -0.09
C PRO A 464 -22.07 -15.40 0.15
N VAL A 465 -22.77 -14.53 -0.56
CA VAL A 465 -24.24 -14.43 -0.46
C VAL A 465 -24.90 -15.73 -0.95
N LEU A 466 -24.45 -16.25 -2.10
CA LEU A 466 -24.96 -17.52 -2.63
C LEU A 466 -24.70 -18.68 -1.65
N HIS A 467 -23.51 -18.73 -1.06
CA HIS A 467 -23.14 -19.78 -0.12
C HIS A 467 -23.89 -19.70 1.21
N THR A 468 -23.93 -18.52 1.84
CA THR A 468 -24.47 -18.35 3.20
C THR A 468 -25.98 -18.15 3.26
N ARG A 469 -26.58 -17.47 2.25
CA ARG A 469 -28.02 -17.16 2.25
C ARG A 469 -28.84 -18.12 1.39
N LEU A 470 -28.27 -18.59 0.29
CA LEU A 470 -28.99 -19.47 -0.66
C LEU A 470 -28.55 -20.93 -0.57
N GLY A 471 -27.61 -21.28 0.31
CA GLY A 471 -27.22 -22.66 0.59
C GLY A 471 -26.42 -23.36 -0.52
N PHE A 472 -25.88 -22.61 -1.51
CA PHE A 472 -25.05 -23.22 -2.56
C PHE A 472 -23.76 -23.77 -1.97
N SER A 473 -23.43 -25.03 -2.28
CA SER A 473 -22.19 -25.65 -1.85
C SER A 473 -21.07 -25.38 -2.88
N PHE A 474 -19.94 -24.86 -2.43
CA PHE A 474 -18.73 -24.66 -3.21
C PHE A 474 -17.59 -25.62 -2.81
N GLY A 475 -17.94 -26.76 -2.19
CA GLY A 475 -16.99 -27.77 -1.77
C GLY A 475 -15.89 -27.19 -0.85
N TRP A 476 -14.62 -27.56 -1.12
CA TRP A 476 -13.45 -27.07 -0.36
C TRP A 476 -13.28 -25.54 -0.37
N PHE A 477 -13.79 -24.87 -1.41
CA PHE A 477 -13.69 -23.41 -1.56
C PHE A 477 -14.66 -22.68 -0.61
N GLY A 478 -15.75 -23.34 -0.18
CA GLY A 478 -16.78 -22.78 0.71
C GLY A 478 -16.21 -22.18 2.00
N LYS A 479 -15.14 -22.76 2.57
CA LYS A 479 -14.48 -22.24 3.79
C LYS A 479 -13.95 -20.81 3.65
N TYR A 480 -13.61 -20.34 2.43
CA TYR A 480 -13.13 -18.98 2.19
C TYR A 480 -14.27 -17.98 2.00
N LEU A 481 -15.49 -18.46 1.81
CA LEU A 481 -16.69 -17.65 1.57
C LEU A 481 -17.47 -17.36 2.88
N GLN A 482 -17.10 -18.02 3.99
CA GLN A 482 -17.78 -17.94 5.29
C GLN A 482 -17.18 -16.81 6.15
N GLY A 483 -18.00 -16.38 7.15
CA GLY A 483 -17.61 -15.36 8.13
C GLY A 483 -17.80 -13.93 7.65
N ASP A 484 -17.79 -13.01 8.62
CA ASP A 484 -17.94 -11.56 8.37
C ASP A 484 -16.68 -10.97 7.74
N VAL A 485 -15.52 -11.55 8.06
CA VAL A 485 -14.21 -11.14 7.54
C VAL A 485 -13.71 -12.20 6.55
N ARG A 486 -13.55 -11.81 5.30
CA ARG A 486 -13.07 -12.67 4.21
C ARG A 486 -11.73 -12.19 3.70
N ASN A 487 -10.89 -13.13 3.26
CA ASN A 487 -9.56 -12.82 2.75
C ASN A 487 -9.63 -12.26 1.31
N PRO A 488 -9.34 -10.97 1.07
CA PRO A 488 -9.36 -10.42 -0.27
C PRO A 488 -8.30 -11.02 -1.22
N ALA A 489 -7.24 -11.63 -0.66
CA ALA A 489 -6.19 -12.27 -1.44
C ALA A 489 -6.71 -13.47 -2.24
N ILE A 490 -7.72 -14.19 -1.72
CA ILE A 490 -8.37 -15.30 -2.45
C ILE A 490 -9.08 -14.78 -3.70
N ALA A 491 -9.86 -13.72 -3.57
CA ALA A 491 -10.57 -13.14 -4.71
C ALA A 491 -9.60 -12.59 -5.77
N ALA A 492 -8.57 -11.86 -5.33
CA ALA A 492 -7.60 -11.24 -6.23
C ALA A 492 -6.68 -12.27 -6.90
N SER A 493 -6.15 -13.27 -6.17
CA SER A 493 -5.32 -14.31 -6.77
C SER A 493 -6.08 -15.14 -7.79
N THR A 494 -7.32 -15.51 -7.49
CA THR A 494 -8.19 -16.22 -8.45
C THR A 494 -8.50 -15.35 -9.67
N ALA A 495 -8.77 -14.06 -9.50
CA ALA A 495 -9.01 -13.12 -10.59
C ALA A 495 -7.78 -13.01 -11.52
N ILE A 496 -6.56 -12.91 -10.96
CA ILE A 496 -5.31 -12.87 -11.71
C ILE A 496 -5.14 -14.18 -12.52
N LEU A 497 -5.33 -15.34 -11.88
CA LEU A 497 -5.14 -16.62 -12.55
C LEU A 497 -6.12 -16.86 -13.70
N LEU A 498 -7.41 -16.58 -13.49
CA LEU A 498 -8.42 -16.76 -14.55
C LEU A 498 -8.20 -15.78 -15.69
N SER A 499 -7.88 -14.52 -15.40
CA SER A 499 -7.58 -13.53 -16.43
C SER A 499 -6.28 -13.85 -17.19
N PHE A 500 -5.26 -14.41 -16.51
CA PHE A 500 -4.04 -14.90 -17.13
C PHE A 500 -4.31 -16.09 -18.05
N ALA A 501 -5.05 -17.10 -17.57
CA ALA A 501 -5.42 -18.26 -18.38
C ALA A 501 -6.18 -17.85 -19.65
N TYR A 502 -7.16 -16.95 -19.52
CA TYR A 502 -7.84 -16.38 -20.68
C TYR A 502 -6.88 -15.71 -21.66
N ALA A 503 -5.98 -14.86 -21.15
CA ALA A 503 -5.05 -14.11 -21.99
C ALA A 503 -4.10 -15.03 -22.76
N MET A 504 -3.57 -16.09 -22.11
CA MET A 504 -2.70 -17.08 -22.76
C MET A 504 -3.45 -17.88 -23.84
N LEU A 505 -4.67 -18.32 -23.56
CA LEU A 505 -5.52 -19.01 -24.54
C LEU A 505 -5.84 -18.12 -25.76
N ALA A 506 -6.15 -16.84 -25.52
CA ALA A 506 -6.45 -15.89 -26.58
C ALA A 506 -5.22 -15.62 -27.48
N LEU A 507 -4.03 -15.46 -26.88
CA LEU A 507 -2.78 -15.30 -27.62
C LEU A 507 -2.42 -16.55 -28.42
N TYR A 508 -2.61 -17.74 -27.85
CA TYR A 508 -2.38 -19.01 -28.57
C TYR A 508 -3.27 -19.12 -29.79
N ARG A 509 -4.57 -18.87 -29.65
CA ARG A 509 -5.53 -18.89 -30.77
C ARG A 509 -5.17 -17.86 -31.85
N GLN A 510 -4.77 -16.66 -31.47
CA GLN A 510 -4.35 -15.62 -32.42
C GLN A 510 -3.14 -16.07 -33.25
N ARG A 511 -2.11 -16.67 -32.60
CA ARG A 511 -0.93 -17.19 -33.31
C ARG A 511 -1.27 -18.35 -34.26
N ALA A 512 -2.19 -19.23 -33.87
CA ALA A 512 -2.65 -20.31 -34.71
C ALA A 512 -3.36 -19.78 -35.97
N HIS A 513 -4.24 -18.77 -35.84
CA HIS A 513 -4.91 -18.15 -36.98
C HIS A 513 -3.95 -17.43 -37.94
N ILE A 514 -2.88 -16.81 -37.45
CA ILE A 514 -1.87 -16.16 -38.30
C ILE A 514 -1.09 -17.22 -39.10
N LYS A 515 -0.74 -18.35 -38.48
CA LYS A 515 -0.03 -19.44 -39.16
C LYS A 515 -0.89 -20.08 -40.29
N VAL A 516 -2.19 -20.30 -40.04
CA VAL A 516 -3.13 -20.87 -41.02
C VAL A 516 -3.38 -19.90 -42.20
N LYS A 517 -3.32 -18.57 -42.01
CA LYS A 517 -3.44 -17.60 -43.09
C LYS A 517 -2.15 -17.39 -43.90
N ALA A 518 -1.00 -17.81 -43.36
CA ALA A 518 0.30 -17.71 -44.01
C ALA A 518 0.72 -19.01 -44.71
N SER A 519 0.03 -20.12 -44.47
CA SER A 519 0.08 -21.37 -45.23
C SER A 519 -0.98 -21.39 -46.36
#